data_737753e3309527fad95819a5c4a58a7d
#
_entry.id   737753e3309527fad95819a5c4a58a7d
#
_cell.length_a   1.000
_cell.length_b   1.000
_cell.length_c   1.000
_cell.angle_alpha   90.00
_cell.angle_beta   90.00
_cell.angle_gamma   90.00
#
_symmetry.space_group_name_H-M   'P 1'
#
loop_
_entity.id
_entity.type
_entity.pdbx_description
1 polymer ?
#
loop_
_entity_poly.entity_id
_entity_poly.type
_entity_poly.pdbx_seq_one_letter_code
_entity_poly.pdbx_strand_id
1 'polypeptide(L)'
;MVKIHEFTAVSTGRTGALANKITDRWLLDILESNPAILDMFRQREIRPYRDMLPWSGEFAGKYLTSACAVYRLTHREDLREYGMEFARKLMECIGDNGYLGCFQKDCQLTGAYSQNPDSPGATWDERIAGLFLTTFYTGGKKLSDMLSPQVNLSPYHSMARLYRMTGKEKYLEFAKQVEADMEKALPDSNYLLNALAGVEYYQNARPRWEALHLVMGFAEMKRITGQERYYTALLQVFDSIRRTDVHNTGAFSTRESAIGTPFVNDIIETCCVVAYQALSVEAFLLSGRCDIADQLELAHYNAVLGSFSPSGRWSTYNTPMDGVRNANFHDIHFQCRPGSPELNCCSVNAPRAVGLLVDWAMTEDENGVYVNTYEAMIGRSSHGVSVTVEGMYPAPGEVRITVVSDTDASLSLRIPAWSKHTRLVLDGQTVYPVAGEYCILHRHWRGETIFLQLDFTPYTANGGGEYQDKKSVYCGPLLLGCDLADHGGFAWDSLPAVNMSVLKKSTPHMDDRNNLCFSLPNGMTLRPFCDLGSSGSQYKTWLSVTV
;
A
#
# COMPACT_ATOMS: atom_id res chain seq x y z
N MET A 1 -23.11 -6.72 1.53
CA MET A 1 -21.78 -7.08 2.12
C MET A 1 -21.02 -7.80 1.03
N VAL A 2 -20.04 -7.15 0.42
CA VAL A 2 -19.19 -7.80 -0.60
C VAL A 2 -18.48 -8.95 0.09
N LYS A 3 -18.94 -10.18 -0.15
CA LYS A 3 -18.17 -11.35 0.26
C LYS A 3 -16.99 -11.40 -0.69
N ILE A 4 -15.78 -11.22 -0.17
CA ILE A 4 -14.56 -11.52 -0.91
C ILE A 4 -14.55 -13.04 -1.07
N HIS A 5 -15.22 -13.51 -2.08
CA HIS A 5 -15.03 -14.86 -2.56
C HIS A 5 -13.75 -14.88 -3.39
N GLU A 6 -13.15 -16.01 -3.46
CA GLU A 6 -11.85 -16.33 -4.02
C GLU A 6 -11.71 -15.95 -5.50
N PHE A 7 -11.87 -14.65 -5.81
CA PHE A 7 -11.54 -14.16 -7.14
C PHE A 7 -10.04 -14.33 -7.32
N THR A 8 -9.66 -15.19 -8.24
CA THR A 8 -8.25 -15.37 -8.57
C THR A 8 -7.92 -14.47 -9.75
N ALA A 9 -6.92 -13.61 -9.59
CA ALA A 9 -6.48 -12.75 -10.66
C ALA A 9 -4.95 -12.77 -10.77
N VAL A 10 -4.45 -12.76 -12.01
CA VAL A 10 -3.02 -12.69 -12.33
C VAL A 10 -2.80 -11.45 -13.18
N SER A 11 -1.92 -10.57 -12.75
CA SER A 11 -1.51 -9.42 -13.55
C SER A 11 -0.48 -9.82 -14.59
N THR A 12 -0.76 -9.49 -15.84
CA THR A 12 0.15 -9.64 -16.99
C THR A 12 0.68 -8.28 -17.46
N GLY A 13 0.25 -7.20 -16.82
CA GLY A 13 0.61 -5.82 -17.11
C GLY A 13 1.88 -5.35 -16.40
N ARG A 14 1.97 -4.04 -16.23
CA ARG A 14 3.14 -3.36 -15.62
C ARG A 14 3.40 -3.81 -14.19
N THR A 15 2.36 -3.94 -13.38
CA THR A 15 2.48 -4.38 -11.98
C THR A 15 2.94 -5.82 -11.90
N GLY A 16 2.37 -6.72 -12.73
CA GLY A 16 2.80 -8.12 -12.80
C GLY A 16 4.26 -8.26 -13.23
N ALA A 17 4.71 -7.46 -14.20
CA ALA A 17 6.10 -7.44 -14.63
C ALA A 17 7.04 -6.98 -13.50
N LEU A 18 6.66 -5.94 -12.74
CA LEU A 18 7.42 -5.50 -11.58
C LEU A 18 7.42 -6.55 -10.45
N ALA A 19 6.25 -7.15 -10.16
CA ALA A 19 6.12 -8.20 -9.15
C ALA A 19 7.05 -9.40 -9.44
N ASN A 20 7.17 -9.80 -10.71
CA ASN A 20 8.11 -10.85 -11.11
C ASN A 20 9.57 -10.42 -10.89
N LYS A 21 9.95 -9.19 -11.24
CA LYS A 21 11.31 -8.68 -10.97
C LYS A 21 11.60 -8.63 -9.45
N ILE A 22 10.64 -8.17 -8.64
CA ILE A 22 10.74 -8.17 -7.18
C ILE A 22 10.93 -9.60 -6.65
N THR A 23 10.18 -10.55 -7.19
CA THR A 23 10.31 -11.96 -6.83
C THR A 23 11.72 -12.47 -7.11
N ASP A 24 12.22 -12.29 -8.35
CA ASP A 24 13.51 -12.81 -8.78
C ASP A 24 14.70 -12.11 -8.10
N ARG A 25 14.59 -10.81 -7.81
CA ARG A 25 15.73 -10.00 -7.37
C ARG A 25 15.77 -9.73 -5.87
N TRP A 26 14.63 -9.88 -5.19
CA TRP A 26 14.53 -9.55 -3.78
C TRP A 26 13.93 -10.69 -2.95
N LEU A 27 12.70 -11.15 -3.27
CA LEU A 27 11.99 -12.08 -2.38
C LEU A 27 12.62 -13.48 -2.34
N LEU A 28 13.15 -13.99 -3.44
CA LEU A 28 13.82 -15.30 -3.49
C LEU A 28 15.30 -15.25 -3.06
N ASP A 29 15.87 -14.05 -2.89
CA ASP A 29 17.28 -13.85 -2.58
C ASP A 29 17.51 -13.40 -1.12
N ILE A 30 16.46 -13.11 -0.37
CA ILE A 30 16.57 -12.39 0.91
C ILE A 30 17.37 -13.15 1.98
N LEU A 31 17.31 -14.47 2.03
CA LEU A 31 18.06 -15.26 3.03
C LEU A 31 19.55 -15.28 2.75
N GLU A 32 19.95 -15.17 1.50
CA GLU A 32 21.36 -15.17 1.08
C GLU A 32 21.95 -13.76 1.17
N SER A 33 21.22 -12.77 0.62
CA SER A 33 21.72 -11.38 0.56
C SER A 33 21.56 -10.62 1.88
N ASN A 34 20.56 -10.97 2.69
CA ASN A 34 20.24 -10.27 3.94
C ASN A 34 19.96 -11.26 5.10
N PRO A 35 20.93 -12.10 5.48
CA PRO A 35 20.73 -13.17 6.47
C PRO A 35 20.30 -12.68 7.85
N ALA A 36 20.58 -11.42 8.19
CA ALA A 36 20.16 -10.83 9.46
C ALA A 36 18.65 -10.93 9.70
N ILE A 37 17.82 -11.08 8.66
CA ILE A 37 16.36 -11.24 8.79
C ILE A 37 15.95 -12.45 9.64
N LEU A 38 16.75 -13.52 9.65
CA LEU A 38 16.57 -14.68 10.53
C LEU A 38 17.63 -14.77 11.62
N ASP A 39 18.85 -14.30 11.37
CA ASP A 39 19.93 -14.39 12.33
C ASP A 39 19.66 -13.59 13.61
N MET A 40 18.88 -12.51 13.52
CA MET A 40 18.45 -11.77 14.70
C MET A 40 17.62 -12.62 15.68
N PHE A 41 16.91 -13.63 15.19
CA PHE A 41 16.16 -14.58 16.02
C PHE A 41 17.07 -15.72 16.52
N ARG A 42 17.92 -16.27 15.64
CA ARG A 42 18.80 -17.41 15.93
C ARG A 42 19.90 -17.07 16.91
N GLN A 43 20.41 -15.84 16.82
CA GLN A 43 21.58 -15.38 17.54
C GLN A 43 21.26 -14.49 18.74
N ARG A 44 19.99 -14.41 19.15
CA ARG A 44 19.55 -13.52 20.22
C ARG A 44 20.22 -13.76 21.57
N GLU A 45 20.69 -15.01 21.83
CA GLU A 45 21.38 -15.37 23.08
C GLU A 45 22.93 -15.37 22.96
N ILE A 46 23.48 -15.05 21.77
CA ILE A 46 24.93 -15.03 21.53
C ILE A 46 25.52 -13.74 22.06
N ARG A 47 26.55 -13.82 22.87
CA ARG A 47 27.29 -12.68 23.43
C ARG A 47 28.56 -12.38 22.63
N PRO A 48 28.99 -11.09 22.51
CA PRO A 48 28.24 -9.90 22.94
C PRO A 48 26.92 -9.79 22.19
N TYR A 49 25.89 -9.30 22.88
CA TYR A 49 24.59 -9.12 22.26
C TYR A 49 24.72 -8.13 21.09
N ARG A 50 24.16 -8.50 19.94
CA ARG A 50 24.13 -7.61 18.80
C ARG A 50 23.22 -6.43 19.07
N ASP A 51 23.66 -5.26 18.62
CA ASP A 51 22.82 -4.07 18.62
C ASP A 51 21.62 -4.30 17.69
N MET A 52 20.43 -4.32 18.27
CA MET A 52 19.21 -4.61 17.53
C MET A 52 18.18 -3.52 17.79
N LEU A 53 17.56 -3.09 16.70
CA LEU A 53 16.42 -2.18 16.81
C LEU A 53 15.25 -2.89 17.48
N PRO A 54 14.51 -2.19 18.34
CA PRO A 54 13.35 -2.78 19.03
C PRO A 54 12.32 -3.41 18.10
N TRP A 55 12.16 -2.84 16.90
CA TRP A 55 11.21 -3.32 15.90
C TRP A 55 11.79 -4.31 14.88
N SER A 56 13.06 -4.69 14.97
CA SER A 56 13.72 -5.55 13.96
C SER A 56 13.00 -6.87 13.72
N GLY A 57 12.32 -7.40 14.74
CA GLY A 57 11.54 -8.64 14.64
C GLY A 57 10.37 -8.56 13.64
N GLU A 58 9.87 -7.36 13.33
CA GLU A 58 8.79 -7.19 12.35
C GLU A 58 9.22 -7.52 10.92
N PHE A 59 10.53 -7.45 10.61
CA PHE A 59 11.01 -7.64 9.23
C PHE A 59 10.65 -9.01 8.68
N ALA A 60 10.77 -10.05 9.50
CA ALA A 60 10.37 -11.41 9.10
C ALA A 60 8.86 -11.51 8.82
N GLY A 61 8.03 -10.91 9.66
CA GLY A 61 6.57 -10.86 9.47
C GLY A 61 6.17 -10.06 8.24
N LYS A 62 6.79 -8.90 8.01
CA LYS A 62 6.57 -8.06 6.82
C LYS A 62 6.99 -8.79 5.54
N TYR A 63 8.14 -9.49 5.57
CA TYR A 63 8.57 -10.31 4.45
C TYR A 63 7.53 -11.38 4.09
N LEU A 64 7.06 -12.17 5.06
CA LEU A 64 6.05 -13.21 4.82
C LEU A 64 4.75 -12.62 4.26
N THR A 65 4.30 -11.49 4.80
CA THR A 65 3.11 -10.80 4.29
C THR A 65 3.31 -10.34 2.84
N SER A 66 4.48 -9.81 2.53
CA SER A 66 4.85 -9.39 1.18
C SER A 66 4.93 -10.56 0.21
N ALA A 67 5.59 -11.65 0.59
CA ALA A 67 5.69 -12.86 -0.23
C ALA A 67 4.31 -13.45 -0.53
N CYS A 68 3.43 -13.53 0.49
CA CYS A 68 2.05 -13.98 0.29
C CYS A 68 1.25 -13.08 -0.66
N ALA A 69 1.36 -11.75 -0.52
CA ALA A 69 0.65 -10.82 -1.37
C ALA A 69 1.12 -10.90 -2.84
N VAL A 70 2.44 -10.96 -3.04
CA VAL A 70 3.03 -11.09 -4.39
C VAL A 70 2.71 -12.47 -5.00
N TYR A 71 2.74 -13.54 -4.21
CA TYR A 71 2.31 -14.87 -4.66
C TYR A 71 0.86 -14.86 -5.18
N ARG A 72 -0.06 -14.25 -4.44
CA ARG A 72 -1.47 -14.15 -4.85
C ARG A 72 -1.66 -13.38 -6.16
N LEU A 73 -0.76 -12.44 -6.47
CA LEU A 73 -0.79 -11.67 -7.70
C LEU A 73 -0.12 -12.38 -8.89
N THR A 74 0.90 -13.21 -8.64
CA THR A 74 1.74 -13.80 -9.68
C THR A 74 1.54 -15.30 -9.86
N HIS A 75 1.01 -15.99 -8.86
CA HIS A 75 0.90 -17.45 -8.76
C HIS A 75 2.23 -18.18 -8.97
N ARG A 76 3.35 -17.55 -8.58
CA ARG A 76 4.69 -18.15 -8.68
C ARG A 76 4.92 -19.19 -7.61
N GLU A 77 4.92 -20.47 -7.97
CA GLU A 77 5.10 -21.58 -7.01
C GLU A 77 6.46 -21.58 -6.33
N ASP A 78 7.53 -21.15 -7.00
CA ASP A 78 8.86 -20.98 -6.41
C ASP A 78 8.84 -19.97 -5.25
N LEU A 79 8.09 -18.87 -5.38
CA LEU A 79 7.91 -17.91 -4.29
C LEU A 79 7.12 -18.51 -3.12
N ARG A 80 6.09 -19.31 -3.40
CA ARG A 80 5.33 -20.01 -2.37
C ARG A 80 6.21 -20.98 -1.59
N GLU A 81 6.97 -21.80 -2.29
CA GLU A 81 7.86 -22.78 -1.67
C GLU A 81 8.95 -22.10 -0.84
N TYR A 82 9.57 -21.05 -1.35
CA TYR A 82 10.57 -20.27 -0.62
C TYR A 82 9.98 -19.58 0.63
N GLY A 83 8.78 -19.00 0.51
CA GLY A 83 8.07 -18.40 1.64
C GLY A 83 7.70 -19.42 2.72
N MET A 84 7.28 -20.62 2.34
CA MET A 84 7.02 -21.72 3.27
C MET A 84 8.29 -22.19 3.98
N GLU A 85 9.41 -22.30 3.27
CA GLU A 85 10.70 -22.63 3.84
C GLU A 85 11.20 -21.53 4.80
N PHE A 86 11.01 -20.26 4.42
CA PHE A 86 11.30 -19.14 5.32
C PHE A 86 10.48 -19.24 6.62
N ALA A 87 9.17 -19.48 6.51
CA ALA A 87 8.30 -19.62 7.67
C ALA A 87 8.73 -20.79 8.56
N ARG A 88 9.12 -21.94 7.97
CA ARG A 88 9.64 -23.10 8.73
C ARG A 88 10.90 -22.73 9.50
N LYS A 89 11.87 -22.07 8.85
CA LYS A 89 13.12 -21.61 9.50
C LYS A 89 12.86 -20.57 10.60
N LEU A 90 11.86 -19.70 10.42
CA LEU A 90 11.46 -18.75 11.45
C LEU A 90 10.84 -19.49 12.67
N MET A 91 9.98 -20.47 12.43
CA MET A 91 9.35 -21.26 13.49
C MET A 91 10.37 -22.08 14.31
N GLU A 92 11.48 -22.49 13.71
CA GLU A 92 12.60 -23.14 14.43
C GLU A 92 13.28 -22.21 15.46
N CYS A 93 13.04 -20.90 15.36
CA CYS A 93 13.58 -19.91 16.29
C CYS A 93 12.69 -19.69 17.52
N ILE A 94 11.57 -20.41 17.66
CA ILE A 94 10.71 -20.33 18.85
C ILE A 94 11.50 -20.83 20.06
N GLY A 95 11.51 -20.02 21.13
CA GLY A 95 12.11 -20.42 22.40
C GLY A 95 11.26 -21.45 23.14
N ASP A 96 11.85 -22.12 24.15
CA ASP A 96 11.17 -23.12 24.97
C ASP A 96 9.93 -22.58 25.69
N ASN A 97 9.89 -21.26 25.92
CA ASN A 97 8.75 -20.54 26.50
C ASN A 97 7.69 -20.10 25.46
N GLY A 98 7.83 -20.50 24.20
CA GLY A 98 6.94 -20.10 23.11
C GLY A 98 7.22 -18.70 22.52
N TYR A 99 8.27 -18.03 22.97
CA TYR A 99 8.63 -16.70 22.48
C TYR A 99 9.24 -16.77 21.07
N LEU A 100 8.67 -15.98 20.14
CA LEU A 100 9.23 -15.78 18.81
C LEU A 100 9.54 -14.29 18.62
N GLY A 101 10.73 -13.88 19.00
CA GLY A 101 11.22 -12.51 18.90
C GLY A 101 12.73 -12.45 18.91
N CYS A 102 13.28 -11.24 18.85
CA CYS A 102 14.71 -10.98 18.69
C CYS A 102 15.44 -10.75 20.01
N PHE A 103 14.72 -10.65 21.13
CA PHE A 103 15.32 -10.29 22.42
C PHE A 103 15.79 -11.52 23.20
N GLN A 104 16.88 -11.32 23.97
CA GLN A 104 17.41 -12.32 24.88
C GLN A 104 16.42 -12.60 26.01
N LYS A 105 16.51 -13.81 26.59
CA LYS A 105 15.55 -14.35 27.56
C LYS A 105 15.32 -13.42 28.77
N ASP A 106 16.37 -12.77 29.24
CA ASP A 106 16.30 -11.89 30.42
C ASP A 106 15.50 -10.62 30.21
N CYS A 107 15.27 -10.27 28.95
CA CYS A 107 14.57 -9.05 28.56
C CYS A 107 13.16 -9.31 27.98
N GLN A 108 12.77 -10.57 27.75
CA GLN A 108 11.50 -10.89 27.08
C GLN A 108 10.29 -10.51 27.94
N LEU A 109 9.40 -9.68 27.37
CA LEU A 109 8.11 -9.28 27.98
C LEU A 109 8.24 -8.68 29.38
N THR A 110 9.40 -8.16 29.75
CA THR A 110 9.64 -7.59 31.09
C THR A 110 9.08 -6.18 31.21
N GLY A 111 8.86 -5.49 30.09
CA GLY A 111 8.57 -4.07 30.06
C GLY A 111 9.76 -3.20 30.49
N ALA A 112 10.92 -3.81 30.71
CA ALA A 112 12.17 -3.10 30.95
C ALA A 112 12.74 -2.59 29.63
N TYR A 113 13.50 -1.52 29.67
CA TYR A 113 14.30 -1.11 28.52
C TYR A 113 15.32 -2.22 28.21
N SER A 114 15.45 -2.56 26.95
CA SER A 114 16.57 -3.37 26.49
C SER A 114 17.84 -2.58 26.77
N GLN A 115 18.46 -2.83 27.90
CA GLN A 115 19.82 -2.37 28.16
C GLN A 115 20.75 -3.42 27.56
N ASN A 116 21.10 -3.24 26.29
CA ASN A 116 22.30 -3.88 25.81
C ASN A 116 23.47 -3.14 26.46
N PRO A 117 24.21 -3.76 27.40
CA PRO A 117 25.36 -3.11 28.03
C PRO A 117 26.46 -2.76 27.02
N ASP A 118 26.43 -3.39 25.85
CA ASP A 118 27.39 -3.17 24.75
C ASP A 118 26.95 -2.06 23.79
N SER A 119 25.74 -1.50 23.96
CA SER A 119 25.23 -0.37 23.17
C SER A 119 24.47 0.62 24.04
N PRO A 120 25.18 1.45 24.81
CA PRO A 120 24.61 2.34 25.84
C PRO A 120 23.70 3.47 25.30
N GLY A 121 23.51 3.60 24.00
CA GLY A 121 22.62 4.60 23.38
C GLY A 121 21.25 4.07 22.97
N ALA A 122 20.98 2.77 23.00
CA ALA A 122 19.73 2.19 22.56
C ALA A 122 18.70 2.13 23.69
N THR A 123 18.08 3.26 23.98
CA THR A 123 17.01 3.41 24.99
C THR A 123 15.63 3.23 24.34
N TRP A 124 15.35 2.08 23.77
CA TRP A 124 14.01 1.79 23.27
C TRP A 124 13.29 0.81 24.19
N ASP A 125 11.98 1.01 24.29
CA ASP A 125 11.11 0.21 25.12
C ASP A 125 10.84 -1.15 24.46
N GLU A 126 11.32 -2.22 25.08
CA GLU A 126 11.08 -3.61 24.70
C GLU A 126 9.61 -3.95 24.44
N ARG A 127 8.71 -3.15 24.98
CA ARG A 127 7.28 -3.27 24.82
C ARG A 127 6.81 -3.18 23.36
N ILE A 128 7.63 -2.66 22.45
CA ILE A 128 7.30 -2.55 21.03
C ILE A 128 7.65 -3.82 20.25
N ALA A 129 8.69 -4.53 20.62
CA ALA A 129 9.26 -5.57 19.78
C ALA A 129 8.69 -6.97 20.02
N GLY A 130 8.19 -7.26 21.21
CA GLY A 130 7.57 -8.55 21.52
C GLY A 130 6.14 -8.71 20.97
N LEU A 131 5.61 -7.68 20.34
CA LEU A 131 4.18 -7.52 20.12
C LEU A 131 3.58 -8.28 18.94
N PHE A 132 4.37 -8.63 17.95
CA PHE A 132 3.80 -9.17 16.73
C PHE A 132 3.50 -10.67 16.76
N LEU A 133 3.98 -11.42 17.75
CA LEU A 133 3.90 -12.88 17.70
C LEU A 133 3.63 -13.62 19.03
N THR A 134 3.43 -12.94 20.18
CA THR A 134 3.33 -13.64 21.45
C THR A 134 2.07 -13.37 22.28
N THR A 135 1.75 -14.32 23.14
CA THR A 135 0.65 -14.34 24.10
C THR A 135 0.72 -13.20 25.10
N PHE A 136 0.03 -12.11 24.80
CA PHE A 136 0.13 -10.82 25.45
C PHE A 136 -0.36 -10.72 26.87
N TYR A 137 -1.14 -11.64 27.38
CA TYR A 137 -1.75 -11.53 28.70
C TYR A 137 -1.18 -12.52 29.69
N THR A 138 0.15 -12.61 29.75
CA THR A 138 0.81 -13.32 30.85
C THR A 138 1.13 -12.34 31.98
N GLY A 139 0.43 -12.47 33.12
CA GLY A 139 0.71 -11.72 34.32
C GLY A 139 -0.13 -10.45 34.57
N GLY A 140 -1.28 -10.31 33.90
CA GLY A 140 -2.25 -9.26 34.21
C GLY A 140 -1.90 -7.85 33.73
N LYS A 141 -0.83 -7.67 32.95
CA LYS A 141 -0.53 -6.40 32.27
C LYS A 141 -1.42 -6.22 31.05
N LYS A 142 -1.96 -5.02 30.91
CA LYS A 142 -2.77 -4.61 29.75
C LYS A 142 -1.90 -3.97 28.69
N LEU A 143 -2.33 -4.00 27.45
CA LEU A 143 -1.64 -3.31 26.36
C LEU A 143 -1.61 -1.79 26.59
N SER A 144 -2.63 -1.25 27.25
CA SER A 144 -2.71 0.15 27.67
C SER A 144 -1.64 0.58 28.69
N ASP A 145 -1.09 -0.37 29.44
CA ASP A 145 -0.02 -0.09 30.42
C ASP A 145 1.36 0.07 29.76
N MET A 146 1.39 -0.05 28.44
CA MET A 146 2.61 -0.01 27.64
C MET A 146 2.79 1.33 26.95
N LEU A 147 4.04 1.76 26.73
CA LEU A 147 4.35 2.92 25.88
C LEU A 147 3.98 2.61 24.42
N SER A 148 3.70 3.64 23.61
CA SER A 148 3.35 3.49 22.20
C SER A 148 2.07 2.66 21.94
N PRO A 149 0.92 3.09 22.49
CA PRO A 149 -0.33 2.34 22.37
C PRO A 149 -0.76 2.09 20.92
N GLN A 150 -0.46 3.00 19.99
CA GLN A 150 -0.78 2.84 18.57
C GLN A 150 -0.14 1.59 17.93
N VAL A 151 1.04 1.19 18.40
CA VAL A 151 1.71 -0.05 17.96
C VAL A 151 1.15 -1.25 18.72
N ASN A 152 1.01 -1.10 20.04
CA ASN A 152 0.60 -2.18 20.93
C ASN A 152 -0.84 -2.65 20.70
N LEU A 153 -1.69 -1.81 20.13
CA LEU A 153 -3.07 -2.15 19.78
C LEU A 153 -3.20 -2.85 18.41
N SER A 154 -2.13 -2.89 17.60
CA SER A 154 -2.14 -3.49 16.25
C SER A 154 -2.54 -4.98 16.21
N PRO A 155 -2.27 -5.83 17.23
CA PRO A 155 -2.76 -7.21 17.27
C PRO A 155 -4.28 -7.35 17.18
N TYR A 156 -5.04 -6.31 17.47
CA TYR A 156 -6.49 -6.29 17.32
C TYR A 156 -6.94 -6.81 15.95
N HIS A 157 -6.37 -6.29 14.86
CA HIS A 157 -6.66 -6.74 13.50
C HIS A 157 -6.31 -8.22 13.29
N SER A 158 -5.10 -8.62 13.67
CA SER A 158 -4.63 -9.98 13.45
C SER A 158 -5.45 -11.01 14.22
N MET A 159 -5.83 -10.69 15.47
CA MET A 159 -6.63 -11.59 16.30
C MET A 159 -8.08 -11.69 15.79
N ALA A 160 -8.70 -10.60 15.40
CA ALA A 160 -10.02 -10.62 14.79
C ALA A 160 -10.03 -11.46 13.49
N ARG A 161 -8.99 -11.32 12.66
CA ARG A 161 -8.82 -12.10 11.44
C ARG A 161 -8.58 -13.59 11.72
N LEU A 162 -7.76 -13.93 12.73
CA LEU A 162 -7.54 -15.31 13.17
C LEU A 162 -8.83 -15.97 13.68
N TYR A 163 -9.66 -15.23 14.40
CA TYR A 163 -10.98 -15.73 14.79
C TYR A 163 -11.83 -16.07 13.57
N ARG A 164 -11.92 -15.15 12.60
CA ARG A 164 -12.70 -15.37 11.38
C ARG A 164 -12.21 -16.57 10.55
N MET A 165 -10.89 -16.81 10.56
CA MET A 165 -10.27 -17.94 9.85
C MET A 165 -10.42 -19.29 10.58
N THR A 166 -10.40 -19.28 11.92
CA THR A 166 -10.25 -20.52 12.72
C THR A 166 -11.47 -20.85 13.57
N GLY A 167 -12.37 -19.90 13.81
CA GLY A 167 -13.50 -20.03 14.74
C GLY A 167 -13.11 -20.17 16.20
N LYS A 168 -11.83 -19.97 16.58
CA LYS A 168 -11.38 -20.15 17.96
C LYS A 168 -11.66 -18.91 18.79
N GLU A 169 -12.59 -19.00 19.74
CA GLU A 169 -13.07 -17.89 20.59
C GLU A 169 -11.96 -17.10 21.27
N LYS A 170 -10.88 -17.75 21.71
CA LYS A 170 -9.74 -17.09 22.38
C LYS A 170 -9.19 -15.88 21.59
N TYR A 171 -9.26 -15.91 20.27
CA TYR A 171 -8.79 -14.79 19.42
C TYR A 171 -9.76 -13.62 19.43
N LEU A 172 -11.07 -13.91 19.43
CA LEU A 172 -12.10 -12.86 19.53
C LEU A 172 -12.12 -12.23 20.93
N GLU A 173 -11.98 -13.05 21.97
CA GLU A 173 -11.87 -12.56 23.36
C GLU A 173 -10.69 -11.61 23.51
N PHE A 174 -9.53 -11.96 22.93
CA PHE A 174 -8.36 -11.08 22.93
C PHE A 174 -8.65 -9.75 22.21
N ALA A 175 -9.23 -9.77 21.02
CA ALA A 175 -9.61 -8.57 20.31
C ALA A 175 -10.56 -7.68 21.11
N LYS A 176 -11.57 -8.28 21.78
CA LYS A 176 -12.49 -7.55 22.67
C LYS A 176 -11.77 -6.94 23.88
N GLN A 177 -10.77 -7.63 24.44
CA GLN A 177 -9.97 -7.07 25.53
C GLN A 177 -9.17 -5.86 25.09
N VAL A 178 -8.54 -5.91 23.88
CA VAL A 178 -7.83 -4.75 23.30
C VAL A 178 -8.77 -3.56 23.14
N GLU A 179 -10.00 -3.79 22.65
CA GLU A 179 -11.00 -2.73 22.49
C GLU A 179 -11.41 -2.14 23.85
N ALA A 180 -11.67 -2.98 24.84
CA ALA A 180 -12.03 -2.53 26.19
C ALA A 180 -10.88 -1.75 26.88
N ASP A 181 -9.64 -2.15 26.65
CA ASP A 181 -8.47 -1.44 27.15
C ASP A 181 -8.33 -0.06 26.48
N MET A 182 -8.57 0.03 25.18
CA MET A 182 -8.54 1.28 24.45
C MET A 182 -9.59 2.28 24.97
N GLU A 183 -10.80 1.82 25.28
CA GLU A 183 -11.87 2.66 25.81
C GLU A 183 -11.57 3.20 27.22
N LYS A 184 -10.88 2.42 28.06
CA LYS A 184 -10.66 2.76 29.47
C LYS A 184 -9.41 3.59 29.74
N ALA A 185 -8.34 3.29 29.05
CA ALA A 185 -7.02 3.77 29.42
C ALA A 185 -6.44 4.82 28.47
N LEU A 186 -7.03 5.01 27.32
CA LEU A 186 -6.50 5.85 26.24
C LEU A 186 -7.58 6.77 25.66
N PRO A 187 -8.21 7.67 26.44
CA PRO A 187 -9.29 8.53 25.94
C PRO A 187 -8.84 9.36 24.72
N ASP A 188 -7.63 9.92 24.75
CA ASP A 188 -7.09 10.72 23.64
C ASP A 188 -6.54 9.90 22.47
N SER A 189 -6.46 8.57 22.63
CA SER A 189 -5.99 7.62 21.62
C SER A 189 -7.04 6.54 21.30
N ASN A 190 -8.29 6.76 21.69
CA ASN A 190 -9.38 5.87 21.34
C ASN A 190 -9.84 6.13 19.90
N TYR A 191 -9.15 5.50 18.96
CA TYR A 191 -9.41 5.69 17.54
C TYR A 191 -10.84 5.33 17.11
N LEU A 192 -11.50 4.39 17.80
CA LEU A 192 -12.89 4.02 17.52
C LEU A 192 -13.84 5.15 17.92
N LEU A 193 -13.77 5.59 19.19
CA LEU A 193 -14.67 6.63 19.70
C LEU A 193 -14.40 7.98 19.05
N ASN A 194 -13.14 8.32 18.81
CA ASN A 194 -12.75 9.55 18.13
C ASN A 194 -13.31 9.59 16.69
N ALA A 195 -13.19 8.48 15.95
CA ALA A 195 -13.76 8.38 14.61
C ALA A 195 -15.29 8.51 14.64
N LEU A 196 -15.98 7.85 15.58
CA LEU A 196 -17.44 7.96 15.72
C LEU A 196 -17.89 9.38 16.13
N ALA A 197 -17.06 10.11 16.85
CA ALA A 197 -17.29 11.52 17.20
C ALA A 197 -16.96 12.49 16.06
N GLY A 198 -16.46 12.01 14.91
CA GLY A 198 -16.09 12.84 13.76
C GLY A 198 -14.77 13.59 13.93
N VAL A 199 -13.93 13.17 14.88
CA VAL A 199 -12.58 13.72 15.05
C VAL A 199 -11.72 13.35 13.84
N GLU A 200 -11.01 14.32 13.28
CA GLU A 200 -10.10 14.10 12.17
C GLU A 200 -8.92 13.21 12.61
N TYR A 201 -8.43 12.35 11.70
CA TYR A 201 -7.40 11.40 12.07
C TYR A 201 -6.14 12.07 12.61
N TYR A 202 -5.70 13.17 11.99
CA TYR A 202 -4.52 13.95 12.45
C TYR A 202 -4.69 14.59 13.84
N GLN A 203 -5.91 14.71 14.37
CA GLN A 203 -6.19 15.28 15.69
C GLN A 203 -6.09 14.25 16.82
N ASN A 204 -5.93 12.96 16.51
CA ASN A 204 -5.65 11.98 17.54
C ASN A 204 -4.29 12.24 18.18
N ALA A 205 -4.11 11.84 19.43
CA ALA A 205 -2.85 12.07 20.16
C ALA A 205 -1.62 11.45 19.47
N ARG A 206 -1.81 10.38 18.69
CA ARG A 206 -0.76 9.69 17.95
C ARG A 206 -1.27 9.22 16.57
N PRO A 207 -1.42 10.14 15.60
CA PRO A 207 -1.98 9.84 14.30
C PRO A 207 -0.96 9.17 13.35
N ARG A 208 -0.25 8.17 13.87
CA ARG A 208 0.81 7.46 13.15
C ARG A 208 0.24 6.32 12.30
N TRP A 209 1.01 5.93 11.29
CA TRP A 209 0.62 4.89 10.34
C TRP A 209 0.38 3.52 11.00
N GLU A 210 1.06 3.22 12.11
CA GLU A 210 0.90 1.94 12.80
C GLU A 210 -0.52 1.76 13.34
N ALA A 211 -1.19 2.84 13.75
CA ALA A 211 -2.57 2.79 14.21
C ALA A 211 -3.56 2.37 13.11
N LEU A 212 -3.19 2.51 11.82
CA LEU A 212 -4.03 2.02 10.71
C LEU A 212 -4.20 0.50 10.75
N HIS A 213 -3.24 -0.24 11.32
CA HIS A 213 -3.41 -1.68 11.54
C HIS A 213 -4.51 -2.01 12.56
N LEU A 214 -4.66 -1.18 13.60
CA LEU A 214 -5.81 -1.30 14.50
C LEU A 214 -7.11 -0.95 13.78
N VAL A 215 -7.12 0.15 13.00
CA VAL A 215 -8.31 0.59 12.26
C VAL A 215 -8.77 -0.46 11.24
N MET A 216 -7.85 -1.17 10.58
CA MET A 216 -8.20 -2.33 9.74
C MET A 216 -8.92 -3.43 10.54
N GLY A 217 -8.67 -3.53 11.84
CA GLY A 217 -9.41 -4.44 12.72
C GLY A 217 -10.90 -4.09 12.83
N PHE A 218 -11.29 -2.83 12.63
CA PHE A 218 -12.72 -2.46 12.57
C PHE A 218 -13.41 -3.16 11.39
N ALA A 219 -12.73 -3.33 10.26
CA ALA A 219 -13.29 -4.09 9.13
C ALA A 219 -13.57 -5.55 9.52
N GLU A 220 -12.64 -6.20 10.22
CA GLU A 220 -12.84 -7.57 10.68
C GLU A 220 -13.97 -7.66 11.73
N MET A 221 -14.03 -6.72 12.68
CA MET A 221 -15.11 -6.68 13.68
C MET A 221 -16.48 -6.41 13.04
N LYS A 222 -16.54 -5.58 11.99
CA LYS A 222 -17.79 -5.43 11.20
C LYS A 222 -18.21 -6.75 10.58
N ARG A 223 -17.30 -7.51 9.98
CA ARG A 223 -17.58 -8.83 9.38
C ARG A 223 -18.02 -9.86 10.41
N ILE A 224 -17.44 -9.82 11.62
CA ILE A 224 -17.74 -10.77 12.72
C ILE A 224 -19.06 -10.44 13.39
N THR A 225 -19.27 -9.16 13.75
CA THR A 225 -20.37 -8.75 14.64
C THR A 225 -21.58 -8.16 13.92
N GLY A 226 -21.41 -7.70 12.68
CA GLY A 226 -22.41 -6.96 11.93
C GLY A 226 -22.65 -5.52 12.41
N GLN A 227 -21.99 -5.04 13.47
CA GLN A 227 -22.24 -3.73 14.07
C GLN A 227 -21.79 -2.59 13.15
N GLU A 228 -22.69 -1.61 12.93
CA GLU A 228 -22.41 -0.46 12.05
C GLU A 228 -21.33 0.48 12.56
N ARG A 229 -21.13 0.56 13.89
CA ARG A 229 -20.11 1.43 14.48
C ARG A 229 -18.71 1.22 13.91
N TYR A 230 -18.36 -0.03 13.62
CA TYR A 230 -17.05 -0.36 13.07
C TYR A 230 -16.92 0.09 11.60
N TYR A 231 -17.98 -0.07 10.82
CA TYR A 231 -18.02 0.41 9.44
C TYR A 231 -17.92 1.94 9.39
N THR A 232 -18.71 2.63 10.21
CA THR A 232 -18.69 4.10 10.32
C THR A 232 -17.31 4.61 10.70
N ALA A 233 -16.68 4.00 11.73
CA ALA A 233 -15.36 4.42 12.18
C ALA A 233 -14.27 4.18 11.12
N LEU A 234 -14.29 3.04 10.44
CA LEU A 234 -13.36 2.73 9.35
C LEU A 234 -13.44 3.77 8.23
N LEU A 235 -14.66 4.06 7.76
CA LEU A 235 -14.84 5.03 6.67
C LEU A 235 -14.51 6.46 7.12
N GLN A 236 -14.82 6.84 8.35
CA GLN A 236 -14.47 8.15 8.89
C GLN A 236 -12.94 8.35 8.91
N VAL A 237 -12.17 7.34 9.35
CA VAL A 237 -10.70 7.43 9.33
C VAL A 237 -10.18 7.51 7.90
N PHE A 238 -10.69 6.65 7.00
CA PHE A 238 -10.30 6.68 5.60
C PHE A 238 -10.57 8.05 4.96
N ASP A 239 -11.80 8.57 5.09
CA ASP A 239 -12.21 9.84 4.49
C ASP A 239 -11.48 11.04 5.11
N SER A 240 -11.19 10.99 6.42
CA SER A 240 -10.36 11.98 7.10
C SER A 240 -8.98 12.05 6.45
N ILE A 241 -8.25 10.94 6.42
CA ILE A 241 -6.90 10.88 5.83
C ILE A 241 -6.91 11.33 4.37
N ARG A 242 -7.86 10.83 3.57
CA ARG A 242 -7.99 11.20 2.16
C ARG A 242 -8.13 12.71 1.96
N ARG A 243 -8.88 13.36 2.84
CA ARG A 243 -9.15 14.80 2.76
C ARG A 243 -8.00 15.66 3.25
N THR A 244 -7.29 15.22 4.28
CA THR A 244 -6.34 16.07 5.02
C THR A 244 -4.88 15.74 4.79
N ASP A 245 -4.52 14.49 4.46
CA ASP A 245 -3.13 14.04 4.51
C ASP A 245 -2.66 13.24 3.29
N VAL A 246 -3.51 13.02 2.28
CA VAL A 246 -3.10 12.34 1.05
C VAL A 246 -2.42 13.30 0.10
N HIS A 247 -1.15 13.02 -0.19
CA HIS A 247 -0.33 13.77 -1.13
C HIS A 247 -0.78 13.58 -2.59
N ASN A 248 -0.28 14.43 -3.48
CA ASN A 248 -0.57 14.36 -4.92
C ASN A 248 -0.19 13.02 -5.57
N THR A 249 0.72 12.28 -4.97
CA THR A 249 1.12 10.93 -5.39
C THR A 249 0.14 9.83 -4.94
N GLY A 250 -0.90 10.17 -4.19
CA GLY A 250 -1.76 9.20 -3.52
C GLY A 250 -1.17 8.63 -2.23
N ALA A 251 0.04 9.04 -1.85
CA ALA A 251 0.70 8.60 -0.63
C ALA A 251 0.11 9.27 0.63
N PHE A 252 0.23 8.60 1.73
CA PHE A 252 0.06 9.04 3.11
C PHE A 252 1.41 8.78 3.79
N SER A 253 1.97 9.55 4.50
CA SER A 253 1.87 10.53 5.51
C SER A 253 3.02 11.56 5.39
N THR A 254 3.21 12.40 6.43
CA THR A 254 4.39 13.25 6.59
C THR A 254 5.13 12.84 7.86
N ARG A 255 6.40 12.43 7.77
CA ARG A 255 7.19 11.91 8.90
C ARG A 255 6.43 10.86 9.72
N GLU A 256 5.85 9.88 9.03
CA GLU A 256 5.13 8.75 9.63
C GLU A 256 3.80 9.09 10.34
N SER A 257 3.34 10.34 10.26
CA SER A 257 2.11 10.79 10.93
C SER A 257 1.22 11.60 10.00
N ALA A 258 -0.09 11.60 10.28
CA ALA A 258 -1.00 12.60 9.75
C ALA A 258 -0.73 13.95 10.43
N ILE A 259 -0.73 15.03 9.67
CA ILE A 259 -0.44 16.39 10.15
C ILE A 259 -1.54 17.40 9.77
N GLY A 260 -2.59 16.94 9.10
CA GLY A 260 -3.73 17.76 8.67
C GLY A 260 -3.50 18.57 7.40
N THR A 261 -2.43 18.30 6.65
CA THR A 261 -2.17 18.92 5.35
C THR A 261 -1.30 18.03 4.46
N PRO A 262 -1.63 17.91 3.16
CA PRO A 262 -0.84 17.13 2.19
C PRO A 262 0.25 17.96 1.50
N PHE A 263 0.42 19.23 1.86
CA PHE A 263 1.22 20.20 1.11
C PHE A 263 2.59 20.50 1.74
N VAL A 264 3.10 19.60 2.55
CA VAL A 264 4.46 19.69 3.12
C VAL A 264 5.37 18.71 2.39
N ASN A 265 6.47 19.21 1.84
CA ASN A 265 7.47 18.36 1.18
C ASN A 265 8.48 17.83 2.21
N ASP A 266 8.14 16.74 2.83
CA ASP A 266 8.99 16.09 3.82
C ASP A 266 9.06 14.58 3.54
N ILE A 267 9.53 13.79 4.49
CA ILE A 267 9.65 12.34 4.37
C ILE A 267 8.27 11.71 4.18
N ILE A 268 8.12 10.98 3.08
CA ILE A 268 6.97 10.11 2.82
C ILE A 268 7.48 8.67 2.87
N GLU A 269 7.28 8.03 4.00
CA GLU A 269 7.76 6.67 4.23
C GLU A 269 6.94 5.64 3.46
N THR A 270 7.61 4.71 2.80
CA THR A 270 6.93 3.64 2.05
C THR A 270 6.06 2.75 2.92
N CYS A 271 6.42 2.46 4.19
CA CYS A 271 5.54 1.70 5.08
C CYS A 271 4.20 2.39 5.32
N CYS A 272 4.18 3.71 5.38
CA CYS A 272 2.95 4.49 5.54
C CYS A 272 2.04 4.36 4.31
N VAL A 273 2.63 4.40 3.11
CA VAL A 273 1.91 4.18 1.85
C VAL A 273 1.27 2.78 1.83
N VAL A 274 2.04 1.76 2.22
CA VAL A 274 1.53 0.36 2.30
C VAL A 274 0.38 0.24 3.29
N ALA A 275 0.51 0.84 4.47
CA ALA A 275 -0.53 0.77 5.51
C ALA A 275 -1.82 1.48 5.08
N TYR A 276 -1.71 2.67 4.47
CA TYR A 276 -2.88 3.39 3.98
C TYR A 276 -3.55 2.68 2.79
N GLN A 277 -2.77 2.12 1.89
CA GLN A 277 -3.33 1.31 0.80
C GLN A 277 -4.06 0.07 1.34
N ALA A 278 -3.50 -0.62 2.34
CA ALA A 278 -4.16 -1.76 2.96
C ALA A 278 -5.47 -1.36 3.68
N LEU A 279 -5.49 -0.21 4.37
CA LEU A 279 -6.70 0.37 4.95
C LEU A 279 -7.74 0.70 3.86
N SER A 280 -7.30 1.29 2.76
CA SER A 280 -8.16 1.64 1.64
C SER A 280 -8.79 0.40 0.99
N VAL A 281 -8.05 -0.71 0.89
CA VAL A 281 -8.59 -2.01 0.46
C VAL A 281 -9.71 -2.47 1.39
N GLU A 282 -9.51 -2.44 2.71
CA GLU A 282 -10.55 -2.85 3.67
C GLU A 282 -11.79 -1.95 3.60
N ALA A 283 -11.60 -0.63 3.45
CA ALA A 283 -12.69 0.32 3.27
C ALA A 283 -13.44 0.09 1.95
N PHE A 284 -12.72 -0.19 0.86
CA PHE A 284 -13.29 -0.51 -0.45
C PHE A 284 -14.12 -1.79 -0.40
N LEU A 285 -13.57 -2.87 0.14
CA LEU A 285 -14.20 -4.17 0.20
C LEU A 285 -15.48 -4.21 1.05
N LEU A 286 -15.62 -3.29 2.01
CA LEU A 286 -16.84 -3.16 2.81
C LEU A 286 -17.87 -2.22 2.19
N SER A 287 -17.45 -1.23 1.40
CA SER A 287 -18.35 -0.16 0.92
C SER A 287 -18.68 -0.25 -0.56
N GLY A 288 -17.80 -0.82 -1.40
CA GLY A 288 -17.93 -0.80 -2.86
C GLY A 288 -17.81 0.58 -3.50
N ARG A 289 -17.35 1.61 -2.77
CA ARG A 289 -17.30 3.01 -3.22
C ARG A 289 -16.29 3.21 -4.35
N CYS A 290 -16.73 3.77 -5.48
CA CYS A 290 -15.86 4.09 -6.62
C CYS A 290 -14.73 5.06 -6.27
N ASP A 291 -14.99 6.05 -5.42
CA ASP A 291 -13.98 7.05 -5.03
C ASP A 291 -12.86 6.48 -4.16
N ILE A 292 -13.12 5.37 -3.43
CA ILE A 292 -12.06 4.62 -2.75
C ILE A 292 -11.20 3.86 -3.77
N ALA A 293 -11.81 3.29 -4.81
CA ALA A 293 -11.07 2.66 -5.90
C ALA A 293 -10.23 3.69 -6.70
N ASP A 294 -10.72 4.92 -6.89
CA ASP A 294 -9.94 6.03 -7.46
C ASP A 294 -8.69 6.35 -6.60
N GLN A 295 -8.84 6.34 -5.26
CA GLN A 295 -7.73 6.56 -4.34
C GLN A 295 -6.71 5.40 -4.37
N LEU A 296 -7.19 4.14 -4.40
CA LEU A 296 -6.34 2.96 -4.54
C LEU A 296 -5.54 3.01 -5.84
N GLU A 297 -6.19 3.40 -6.93
CA GLU A 297 -5.57 3.52 -8.24
C GLU A 297 -4.51 4.62 -8.28
N LEU A 298 -4.80 5.81 -7.73
CA LEU A 298 -3.86 6.91 -7.62
C LEU A 298 -2.62 6.50 -6.81
N ALA A 299 -2.81 5.90 -5.64
CA ALA A 299 -1.71 5.45 -4.80
C ALA A 299 -0.89 4.35 -5.49
N HIS A 300 -1.57 3.38 -6.12
CA HIS A 300 -0.91 2.23 -6.74
C HIS A 300 0.02 2.66 -7.88
N TYR A 301 -0.49 3.38 -8.88
CA TYR A 301 0.29 3.72 -10.08
C TYR A 301 1.32 4.83 -9.86
N ASN A 302 1.24 5.55 -8.75
CA ASN A 302 2.22 6.58 -8.40
C ASN A 302 3.06 6.19 -7.19
N ALA A 303 2.56 6.35 -5.98
CA ALA A 303 3.33 6.16 -4.76
C ALA A 303 3.90 4.74 -4.62
N VAL A 304 3.08 3.69 -4.90
CA VAL A 304 3.51 2.29 -4.76
C VAL A 304 4.52 1.90 -5.82
N LEU A 305 4.17 2.01 -7.11
CA LEU A 305 5.11 1.66 -8.18
C LEU A 305 6.34 2.57 -8.15
N GLY A 306 6.16 3.85 -7.75
CA GLY A 306 7.25 4.82 -7.61
C GLY A 306 8.20 4.54 -6.46
N SER A 307 7.86 3.69 -5.52
CA SER A 307 8.78 3.32 -4.44
C SER A 307 9.85 2.32 -4.85
N PHE A 308 9.73 1.68 -6.02
CA PHE A 308 10.66 0.64 -6.45
C PHE A 308 11.72 1.14 -7.42
N SER A 309 12.91 0.54 -7.33
CA SER A 309 13.90 0.65 -8.38
C SER A 309 13.43 -0.08 -9.65
N PRO A 310 13.81 0.36 -10.86
CA PRO A 310 13.43 -0.30 -12.11
C PRO A 310 13.87 -1.78 -12.20
N SER A 311 14.90 -2.15 -11.42
CA SER A 311 15.39 -3.53 -11.32
C SER A 311 14.51 -4.44 -10.48
N GLY A 312 13.65 -3.89 -9.61
CA GLY A 312 12.90 -4.64 -8.59
C GLY A 312 13.73 -5.09 -7.39
N ARG A 313 15.05 -4.76 -7.36
CA ARG A 313 15.96 -5.23 -6.28
C ARG A 313 15.63 -4.60 -4.94
N TRP A 314 15.36 -3.30 -4.91
CA TRP A 314 15.09 -2.58 -3.67
C TRP A 314 14.04 -1.47 -3.86
N SER A 315 13.48 -1.05 -2.75
CA SER A 315 12.53 0.05 -2.65
C SER A 315 13.11 1.22 -1.86
N THR A 316 12.56 2.39 -2.08
CA THR A 316 12.91 3.58 -1.29
C THR A 316 12.31 3.49 0.10
N TYR A 317 12.98 4.08 1.08
CA TYR A 317 12.35 4.46 2.34
C TYR A 317 11.52 5.73 2.13
N ASN A 318 12.15 6.77 1.63
CA ASN A 318 11.51 8.06 1.34
C ASN A 318 11.25 8.23 -0.15
N THR A 319 9.99 8.51 -0.50
CA THR A 319 9.56 8.85 -1.86
C THR A 319 8.84 10.20 -1.82
N PRO A 320 9.59 11.34 -1.77
CA PRO A 320 9.00 12.67 -1.63
C PRO A 320 8.21 13.06 -2.87
N MET A 321 7.34 14.07 -2.75
CA MET A 321 6.64 14.64 -3.90
C MET A 321 7.61 15.33 -4.87
N ASP A 322 8.56 16.09 -4.32
CA ASP A 322 9.65 16.76 -5.03
C ASP A 322 10.96 16.42 -4.34
N GLY A 323 12.03 16.16 -5.09
CA GLY A 323 13.35 15.89 -4.51
C GLY A 323 14.06 14.71 -5.13
N VAL A 324 14.63 13.85 -4.28
CA VAL A 324 15.38 12.65 -4.66
C VAL A 324 14.82 11.45 -3.92
N ARG A 325 14.75 10.30 -4.56
CA ARG A 325 14.38 9.04 -3.91
C ARG A 325 15.59 8.44 -3.20
N ASN A 326 15.40 8.03 -1.96
CA ASN A 326 16.45 7.41 -1.17
C ASN A 326 16.02 6.04 -0.65
N ALA A 327 16.86 5.05 -0.89
CA ALA A 327 16.69 3.70 -0.34
C ALA A 327 16.86 3.71 1.17
N ASN A 328 17.83 4.46 1.66
CA ASN A 328 18.07 4.74 3.07
C ASN A 328 18.00 6.25 3.27
N PHE A 329 17.26 6.69 4.25
CA PHE A 329 17.09 8.11 4.51
C PHE A 329 17.43 8.45 5.96
N HIS A 330 18.15 9.57 6.17
CA HIS A 330 18.59 10.03 7.48
C HIS A 330 19.27 8.93 8.28
N ASP A 331 18.75 8.72 9.49
CA ASP A 331 19.26 7.78 10.47
C ASP A 331 18.89 6.31 10.17
N ILE A 332 18.23 6.06 9.05
CA ILE A 332 17.81 4.71 8.67
C ILE A 332 18.96 3.77 8.33
N HIS A 333 20.14 4.32 8.04
CA HIS A 333 21.34 3.50 7.89
C HIS A 333 21.60 2.58 9.11
N PHE A 334 21.12 2.94 10.29
CA PHE A 334 21.20 2.10 11.49
C PHE A 334 20.30 0.85 11.43
N GLN A 335 19.31 0.81 10.54
CA GLN A 335 18.53 -0.39 10.27
C GLN A 335 19.29 -1.41 9.41
N CYS A 336 20.32 -0.96 8.71
CA CYS A 336 21.19 -1.84 7.95
C CYS A 336 22.13 -2.58 8.90
N ARG A 337 22.10 -3.90 8.85
CA ARG A 337 22.96 -4.76 9.67
C ARG A 337 24.24 -5.13 8.94
N PRO A 338 25.35 -5.38 9.64
CA PRO A 338 26.51 -5.98 9.01
C PRO A 338 26.12 -7.25 8.23
N GLY A 339 26.49 -7.34 6.96
CA GLY A 339 26.12 -8.44 6.06
C GLY A 339 24.66 -8.39 5.54
N SER A 340 23.88 -7.35 5.87
CA SER A 340 22.49 -7.18 5.42
C SER A 340 22.18 -5.71 5.16
N PRO A 341 22.92 -5.05 4.26
CA PRO A 341 22.88 -3.59 4.08
C PRO A 341 21.56 -3.06 3.49
N GLU A 342 20.79 -3.93 2.85
CA GLU A 342 19.52 -3.56 2.21
C GLU A 342 18.31 -3.79 3.13
N LEU A 343 18.51 -4.41 4.29
CA LEU A 343 17.43 -4.81 5.18
C LEU A 343 16.95 -3.64 6.05
N ASN A 344 15.75 -3.19 5.79
CA ASN A 344 15.01 -2.22 6.61
C ASN A 344 13.50 -2.48 6.57
N CYS A 345 12.73 -1.73 7.36
CA CYS A 345 11.28 -1.92 7.46
C CYS A 345 10.56 -1.77 6.11
N CYS A 346 10.99 -0.82 5.27
CA CYS A 346 10.37 -0.54 3.98
C CYS A 346 10.73 -1.57 2.92
N SER A 347 12.00 -2.03 2.87
CA SER A 347 12.44 -2.98 1.85
C SER A 347 11.70 -4.31 1.92
N VAL A 348 11.31 -4.75 3.10
CA VAL A 348 10.53 -5.99 3.31
C VAL A 348 9.02 -5.78 3.23
N ASN A 349 8.53 -4.55 3.37
CA ASN A 349 7.09 -4.25 3.37
C ASN A 349 6.57 -3.76 2.00
N ALA A 350 7.39 -3.06 1.23
CA ALA A 350 6.97 -2.47 -0.04
C ALA A 350 6.37 -3.49 -1.04
N PRO A 351 6.89 -4.72 -1.18
CA PRO A 351 6.30 -5.72 -2.08
C PRO A 351 4.85 -6.06 -1.74
N ARG A 352 4.44 -5.94 -0.46
CA ARG A 352 3.03 -6.11 -0.06
C ARG A 352 2.12 -5.16 -0.83
N ALA A 353 2.50 -3.88 -0.97
CA ALA A 353 1.67 -2.90 -1.66
C ALA A 353 1.44 -3.24 -3.13
N VAL A 354 2.45 -3.78 -3.81
CA VAL A 354 2.33 -4.28 -5.18
C VAL A 354 1.34 -5.46 -5.24
N GLY A 355 1.47 -6.41 -4.32
CA GLY A 355 0.60 -7.57 -4.25
C GLY A 355 -0.85 -7.26 -3.87
N LEU A 356 -1.11 -6.16 -3.14
CA LEU A 356 -2.47 -5.73 -2.79
C LEU A 356 -3.35 -5.40 -4.01
N LEU A 357 -2.77 -5.24 -5.21
CA LEU A 357 -3.56 -5.07 -6.43
C LEU A 357 -4.61 -6.17 -6.60
N VAL A 358 -4.27 -7.42 -6.28
CA VAL A 358 -5.19 -8.55 -6.40
C VAL A 358 -6.44 -8.42 -5.52
N ASP A 359 -6.36 -7.69 -4.42
CA ASP A 359 -7.46 -7.55 -3.46
C ASP A 359 -8.54 -6.55 -3.92
N TRP A 360 -8.23 -5.69 -4.89
CA TRP A 360 -9.16 -4.65 -5.32
C TRP A 360 -9.32 -4.51 -6.84
N ALA A 361 -8.37 -4.99 -7.64
CA ALA A 361 -8.41 -4.82 -9.11
C ALA A 361 -9.66 -5.45 -9.73
N MET A 362 -10.00 -6.64 -9.29
CA MET A 362 -11.24 -7.33 -9.64
C MET A 362 -11.83 -7.92 -8.37
N THR A 363 -13.13 -7.73 -8.18
CA THR A 363 -13.86 -8.25 -7.01
C THR A 363 -15.16 -8.92 -7.46
N GLU A 364 -15.80 -9.67 -6.59
CA GLU A 364 -17.10 -10.28 -6.85
C GLU A 364 -18.04 -10.17 -5.64
N ASP A 365 -19.32 -10.20 -5.92
CA ASP A 365 -20.37 -10.40 -4.93
C ASP A 365 -21.44 -11.37 -5.48
N GLU A 366 -22.55 -11.49 -4.80
CA GLU A 366 -23.68 -12.32 -5.22
C GLU A 366 -24.33 -11.89 -6.56
N ASN A 367 -24.08 -10.67 -7.01
CA ASN A 367 -24.66 -10.10 -8.24
C ASN A 367 -23.72 -10.27 -9.46
N GLY A 368 -22.43 -10.44 -9.25
CA GLY A 368 -21.49 -10.59 -10.36
C GLY A 368 -20.05 -10.12 -10.07
N VAL A 369 -19.35 -9.78 -11.14
CA VAL A 369 -17.94 -9.39 -11.12
C VAL A 369 -17.79 -7.89 -11.33
N TYR A 370 -16.87 -7.30 -10.59
CA TYR A 370 -16.49 -5.89 -10.66
C TYR A 370 -15.05 -5.76 -11.18
N VAL A 371 -14.84 -4.96 -12.20
CA VAL A 371 -13.52 -4.57 -12.71
C VAL A 371 -13.22 -3.14 -12.25
N ASN A 372 -12.27 -2.99 -11.34
CA ASN A 372 -12.01 -1.73 -10.64
C ASN A 372 -10.78 -0.99 -11.17
N THR A 373 -9.92 -1.67 -11.93
CA THR A 373 -8.81 -1.08 -12.69
C THR A 373 -8.62 -1.86 -13.99
N TYR A 374 -7.94 -1.28 -14.95
CA TYR A 374 -7.86 -1.83 -16.32
C TYR A 374 -6.45 -2.27 -16.72
N GLU A 375 -5.58 -2.50 -15.75
CA GLU A 375 -4.30 -3.15 -16.01
C GLU A 375 -4.52 -4.53 -16.65
N ALA A 376 -3.65 -4.91 -17.59
CA ALA A 376 -3.74 -6.21 -18.23
C ALA A 376 -3.71 -7.33 -17.19
N MET A 377 -4.78 -8.14 -17.17
CA MET A 377 -5.05 -9.08 -16.09
C MET A 377 -5.98 -10.19 -16.55
N ILE A 378 -5.80 -11.37 -16.03
CA ILE A 378 -6.73 -12.50 -16.21
C ILE A 378 -7.29 -12.84 -14.85
N GLY A 379 -8.62 -12.86 -14.76
CA GLY A 379 -9.33 -13.16 -13.52
C GLY A 379 -10.43 -14.19 -13.71
N ARG A 380 -10.69 -14.96 -12.64
CA ARG A 380 -11.78 -15.93 -12.59
C ARG A 380 -12.51 -15.85 -11.27
N SER A 381 -13.83 -15.70 -11.36
CA SER A 381 -14.71 -15.67 -10.19
C SER A 381 -15.02 -17.08 -9.68
N SER A 382 -15.42 -17.16 -8.41
CA SER A 382 -15.94 -18.41 -7.81
C SER A 382 -17.26 -18.88 -8.45
N HIS A 383 -17.95 -17.99 -9.17
CA HIS A 383 -19.24 -18.25 -9.83
C HIS A 383 -19.11 -18.55 -11.33
N GLY A 384 -17.89 -18.90 -11.80
CA GLY A 384 -17.69 -19.33 -13.17
C GLY A 384 -17.60 -18.20 -14.21
N VAL A 385 -17.39 -16.95 -13.78
CA VAL A 385 -17.13 -15.84 -14.69
C VAL A 385 -15.62 -15.64 -14.87
N SER A 386 -15.16 -15.65 -16.11
CA SER A 386 -13.77 -15.36 -16.46
C SER A 386 -13.70 -14.01 -17.18
N VAL A 387 -12.74 -13.17 -16.76
CA VAL A 387 -12.52 -11.83 -17.32
C VAL A 387 -11.06 -11.72 -17.73
N THR A 388 -10.83 -11.32 -18.97
CA THR A 388 -9.49 -10.99 -19.48
C THR A 388 -9.48 -9.51 -19.84
N VAL A 389 -8.59 -8.73 -19.24
CA VAL A 389 -8.34 -7.33 -19.56
C VAL A 389 -7.02 -7.23 -20.30
N GLU A 390 -7.04 -6.55 -21.44
CA GLU A 390 -5.89 -6.30 -22.30
C GLU A 390 -5.78 -4.82 -22.65
N GLY A 391 -4.57 -4.33 -22.78
CA GLY A 391 -4.27 -2.94 -23.12
C GLY A 391 -2.98 -2.46 -22.48
N MET A 392 -2.68 -1.19 -22.67
CA MET A 392 -1.47 -0.55 -22.13
C MET A 392 -1.73 0.24 -20.83
N TYR A 393 -2.91 0.09 -20.24
CA TYR A 393 -3.26 0.79 -19.02
C TYR A 393 -2.18 0.59 -17.92
N PRO A 394 -1.78 1.64 -17.17
CA PRO A 394 -2.39 2.97 -17.06
C PRO A 394 -1.94 4.01 -18.10
N ALA A 395 -1.23 3.62 -19.17
CA ALA A 395 -0.93 4.50 -20.29
C ALA A 395 -2.17 4.71 -21.18
N PRO A 396 -2.27 5.86 -21.90
CA PRO A 396 -3.35 6.11 -22.83
C PRO A 396 -3.45 5.01 -23.90
N GLY A 397 -4.66 4.56 -24.17
CA GLY A 397 -4.95 3.54 -25.16
C GLY A 397 -6.33 2.93 -25.00
N GLU A 398 -6.67 2.05 -25.91
CA GLU A 398 -7.88 1.24 -25.84
C GLU A 398 -7.70 0.08 -24.87
N VAL A 399 -8.69 -0.16 -24.03
CA VAL A 399 -8.79 -1.33 -23.17
C VAL A 399 -9.78 -2.32 -23.78
N ARG A 400 -9.39 -3.58 -23.86
CA ARG A 400 -10.26 -4.67 -24.30
C ARG A 400 -10.56 -5.58 -23.13
N ILE A 401 -11.84 -5.88 -22.92
CA ILE A 401 -12.31 -6.71 -21.82
C ILE A 401 -13.12 -7.86 -22.42
N THR A 402 -12.57 -9.05 -22.38
CA THR A 402 -13.24 -10.27 -22.87
C THR A 402 -13.81 -11.03 -21.70
N VAL A 403 -15.09 -11.43 -21.80
CA VAL A 403 -15.81 -12.06 -20.69
C VAL A 403 -16.45 -13.37 -21.14
N VAL A 404 -16.32 -14.38 -20.30
CA VAL A 404 -16.98 -15.69 -20.46
C VAL A 404 -17.67 -16.04 -19.14
N SER A 405 -18.90 -16.55 -19.19
CA SER A 405 -19.63 -17.02 -18.01
C SER A 405 -20.38 -18.30 -18.28
N ASP A 406 -20.55 -19.13 -17.24
CA ASP A 406 -21.31 -20.38 -17.34
C ASP A 406 -22.83 -20.14 -17.38
N THR A 407 -23.28 -19.03 -16.82
CA THR A 407 -24.69 -18.59 -16.74
C THR A 407 -24.80 -17.07 -16.97
N ASP A 408 -26.01 -16.53 -16.93
CA ASP A 408 -26.19 -15.08 -16.92
C ASP A 408 -25.47 -14.47 -15.70
N ALA A 409 -24.68 -13.41 -15.95
CA ALA A 409 -23.90 -12.76 -14.93
C ALA A 409 -23.80 -11.25 -15.19
N SER A 410 -23.72 -10.46 -14.11
CA SER A 410 -23.44 -9.05 -14.18
C SER A 410 -21.94 -8.80 -14.22
N LEU A 411 -21.53 -7.90 -15.09
CA LEU A 411 -20.20 -7.31 -15.15
C LEU A 411 -20.32 -5.82 -14.83
N SER A 412 -19.68 -5.37 -13.77
CA SER A 412 -19.65 -3.98 -13.33
C SER A 412 -18.28 -3.37 -13.63
N LEU A 413 -18.24 -2.41 -14.54
CA LEU A 413 -17.02 -1.71 -14.95
C LEU A 413 -16.95 -0.36 -14.24
N ARG A 414 -15.95 -0.15 -13.38
CA ARG A 414 -15.73 1.15 -12.74
C ARG A 414 -15.31 2.19 -13.77
N ILE A 415 -16.02 3.30 -13.85
CA ILE A 415 -15.62 4.43 -14.66
C ILE A 415 -14.88 5.43 -13.76
N PRO A 416 -13.55 5.58 -13.90
CA PRO A 416 -12.80 6.48 -13.04
C PRO A 416 -13.32 7.90 -13.05
N ALA A 417 -13.31 8.59 -11.91
CA ALA A 417 -13.82 9.96 -11.80
C ALA A 417 -13.07 10.96 -12.70
N TRP A 418 -11.81 10.67 -13.04
CA TRP A 418 -11.00 11.48 -13.95
C TRP A 418 -11.40 11.30 -15.43
N SER A 419 -12.03 10.18 -15.82
CA SER A 419 -12.42 9.88 -17.22
C SER A 419 -13.78 10.47 -17.56
N LYS A 420 -13.82 11.74 -17.92
CA LYS A 420 -15.07 12.49 -18.14
C LYS A 420 -15.82 12.12 -19.42
N HIS A 421 -15.13 11.60 -20.42
CA HIS A 421 -15.68 11.28 -21.74
C HIS A 421 -15.38 9.84 -22.12
N THR A 422 -15.72 8.91 -21.23
CA THR A 422 -15.56 7.47 -21.46
C THR A 422 -16.51 7.00 -22.56
N ARG A 423 -15.98 6.19 -23.49
CA ARG A 423 -16.75 5.50 -24.53
C ARG A 423 -16.59 3.99 -24.37
N LEU A 424 -17.71 3.30 -24.35
CA LEU A 424 -17.76 1.83 -24.29
C LEU A 424 -18.49 1.30 -25.53
N VAL A 425 -17.93 0.29 -26.17
CA VAL A 425 -18.55 -0.39 -27.33
C VAL A 425 -18.68 -1.86 -27.03
N LEU A 426 -19.89 -2.38 -27.18
CA LEU A 426 -20.22 -3.81 -27.08
C LEU A 426 -21.21 -4.18 -28.20
N ASP A 427 -20.91 -5.21 -28.96
CA ASP A 427 -21.74 -5.70 -30.09
C ASP A 427 -22.09 -4.58 -31.09
N GLY A 428 -21.15 -3.67 -31.34
CA GLY A 428 -21.35 -2.51 -32.23
C GLY A 428 -22.20 -1.36 -31.65
N GLN A 429 -22.74 -1.54 -30.46
CA GLN A 429 -23.46 -0.46 -29.75
C GLN A 429 -22.50 0.36 -28.91
N THR A 430 -22.69 1.68 -28.94
CA THR A 430 -21.87 2.62 -28.15
C THR A 430 -22.66 3.13 -26.95
N VAL A 431 -22.01 3.12 -25.78
CA VAL A 431 -22.52 3.67 -24.52
C VAL A 431 -21.52 4.70 -24.00
N TYR A 432 -22.01 5.76 -23.37
CA TYR A 432 -21.22 6.79 -22.70
C TYR A 432 -21.51 6.75 -21.19
N PRO A 433 -20.81 5.92 -20.44
CA PRO A 433 -21.06 5.74 -19.00
C PRO A 433 -20.63 6.96 -18.19
N VAL A 434 -21.23 7.10 -17.00
CA VAL A 434 -20.99 8.24 -16.10
C VAL A 434 -19.69 8.04 -15.33
N ALA A 435 -18.84 9.08 -15.33
CA ALA A 435 -17.59 9.09 -14.57
C ALA A 435 -17.84 9.05 -13.04
N GLY A 436 -17.10 8.24 -12.32
CA GLY A 436 -17.24 8.05 -10.87
C GLY A 436 -18.28 7.00 -10.48
N GLU A 437 -18.86 6.27 -11.45
CA GLU A 437 -19.89 5.25 -11.23
C GLU A 437 -19.48 3.91 -11.84
N TYR A 438 -20.26 2.86 -11.56
CA TYR A 438 -20.16 1.59 -12.26
C TYR A 438 -21.10 1.54 -13.46
N CYS A 439 -20.56 1.14 -14.61
CA CYS A 439 -21.34 0.74 -15.77
C CYS A 439 -21.65 -0.75 -15.65
N ILE A 440 -22.92 -1.11 -15.43
CA ILE A 440 -23.36 -2.48 -15.20
C ILE A 440 -23.91 -3.06 -16.50
N LEU A 441 -23.37 -4.20 -16.90
CA LEU A 441 -23.78 -4.97 -18.06
C LEU A 441 -24.21 -6.36 -17.58
N HIS A 442 -25.40 -6.85 -18.01
CA HIS A 442 -25.92 -8.14 -17.58
C HIS A 442 -26.30 -9.00 -18.78
N ARG A 443 -25.71 -10.18 -18.87
CA ARG A 443 -26.00 -11.16 -19.93
C ARG A 443 -25.32 -12.51 -19.67
N HIS A 444 -25.63 -13.49 -20.49
CA HIS A 444 -24.79 -14.69 -20.66
C HIS A 444 -23.59 -14.33 -21.55
N TRP A 445 -22.39 -14.39 -20.98
CA TRP A 445 -21.14 -14.01 -21.66
C TRP A 445 -20.53 -15.23 -22.37
N ARG A 446 -20.36 -15.13 -23.68
CA ARG A 446 -19.86 -16.23 -24.53
C ARG A 446 -18.52 -15.91 -25.19
N GLY A 447 -17.76 -14.96 -24.64
CA GLY A 447 -16.49 -14.49 -25.19
C GLY A 447 -16.60 -13.14 -25.89
N GLU A 448 -17.66 -12.39 -25.60
CA GLU A 448 -17.80 -11.03 -26.12
C GLU A 448 -16.70 -10.14 -25.58
N THR A 449 -16.23 -9.24 -26.46
CA THR A 449 -15.22 -8.24 -26.11
C THR A 449 -15.83 -6.85 -26.03
N ILE A 450 -15.63 -6.23 -24.90
CA ILE A 450 -15.96 -4.82 -24.65
C ILE A 450 -14.74 -3.98 -24.99
N PHE A 451 -14.91 -2.97 -25.82
CA PHE A 451 -13.90 -1.96 -26.12
C PHE A 451 -14.17 -0.73 -25.27
N LEU A 452 -13.25 -0.43 -24.35
CA LEU A 452 -13.36 0.69 -23.44
C LEU A 452 -12.30 1.73 -23.76
N GLN A 453 -12.74 2.93 -24.08
CA GLN A 453 -11.88 4.08 -24.32
C GLN A 453 -12.09 5.10 -23.21
N LEU A 454 -11.10 5.22 -22.34
CA LEU A 454 -11.07 6.19 -21.25
C LEU A 454 -10.56 7.54 -21.73
N ASP A 455 -10.98 8.62 -21.06
CA ASP A 455 -10.56 9.99 -21.39
C ASP A 455 -9.24 10.34 -20.68
N PHE A 456 -8.13 10.16 -21.37
CA PHE A 456 -6.80 10.51 -20.89
C PHE A 456 -6.41 11.97 -21.10
N THR A 457 -7.37 12.87 -21.33
CA THR A 457 -7.09 14.31 -21.43
C THR A 457 -6.39 14.80 -20.15
N PRO A 458 -5.18 15.38 -20.25
CA PRO A 458 -4.46 15.86 -19.08
C PRO A 458 -5.25 16.91 -18.29
N TYR A 459 -5.21 16.78 -16.96
CA TYR A 459 -5.90 17.69 -16.03
C TYR A 459 -4.97 18.11 -14.88
N THR A 460 -5.40 19.07 -14.07
CA THR A 460 -4.59 19.60 -12.98
C THR A 460 -5.34 19.58 -11.66
N ALA A 461 -4.58 19.45 -10.57
CA ALA A 461 -5.02 19.73 -9.21
C ALA A 461 -4.22 20.91 -8.64
N ASN A 462 -4.90 21.80 -7.92
CA ASN A 462 -4.26 22.97 -7.31
C ASN A 462 -3.44 22.55 -6.10
N GLY A 463 -2.31 23.21 -5.90
CA GLY A 463 -1.55 23.13 -4.67
C GLY A 463 -2.15 23.99 -3.56
N GLY A 464 -1.54 23.90 -2.40
CA GLY A 464 -1.84 24.69 -1.20
C GLY A 464 -0.60 24.74 -0.30
N GLY A 465 -0.65 25.45 0.81
CA GLY A 465 0.51 25.58 1.70
C GLY A 465 1.78 26.02 0.97
N GLU A 466 2.82 25.22 1.03
CA GLU A 466 4.10 25.47 0.34
C GLU A 466 3.98 25.50 -1.20
N TYR A 467 2.90 24.94 -1.75
CA TYR A 467 2.65 24.82 -3.19
C TYR A 467 1.48 25.66 -3.68
N GLN A 468 1.13 26.75 -2.99
CA GLN A 468 -0.06 27.56 -3.28
C GLN A 468 -0.12 28.02 -4.75
N ASP A 469 1.01 28.36 -5.37
CA ASP A 469 1.12 28.83 -6.76
C ASP A 469 1.51 27.72 -7.75
N LYS A 470 1.47 26.47 -7.32
CA LYS A 470 1.81 25.31 -8.14
C LYS A 470 0.59 24.43 -8.38
N LYS A 471 0.72 23.57 -9.37
CA LYS A 471 -0.27 22.55 -9.68
C LYS A 471 0.39 21.22 -9.92
N SER A 472 -0.30 20.16 -9.55
CA SER A 472 0.02 18.81 -10.02
C SER A 472 -0.67 18.58 -11.36
N VAL A 473 -0.01 17.87 -12.26
CA VAL A 473 -0.51 17.54 -13.60
C VAL A 473 -0.73 16.04 -13.69
N TYR A 474 -1.88 15.63 -14.19
CA TYR A 474 -2.24 14.21 -14.32
C TYR A 474 -2.63 13.87 -15.76
N CYS A 475 -2.39 12.61 -16.15
CA CYS A 475 -2.92 11.99 -17.34
C CYS A 475 -3.52 10.62 -16.98
N GLY A 476 -4.84 10.52 -17.00
CA GLY A 476 -5.50 9.37 -16.38
C GLY A 476 -5.15 9.28 -14.87
N PRO A 477 -4.78 8.11 -14.34
CA PRO A 477 -4.39 7.96 -12.95
C PRO A 477 -2.92 8.37 -12.68
N LEU A 478 -2.15 8.68 -13.72
CA LEU A 478 -0.72 8.96 -13.62
C LEU A 478 -0.47 10.43 -13.27
N LEU A 479 0.21 10.67 -12.16
CA LEU A 479 0.80 11.97 -11.84
C LEU A 479 2.02 12.19 -12.75
N LEU A 480 2.07 13.29 -13.45
CA LEU A 480 3.18 13.67 -14.31
C LEU A 480 4.13 14.64 -13.59
N GLY A 481 5.40 14.42 -13.77
CA GLY A 481 6.44 15.29 -13.23
C GLY A 481 7.62 15.47 -14.18
N CYS A 482 8.54 16.28 -13.76
CA CYS A 482 9.77 16.62 -14.49
C CYS A 482 10.97 16.02 -13.79
N ASP A 483 11.76 15.22 -14.50
CA ASP A 483 13.04 14.68 -14.01
C ASP A 483 14.19 15.55 -14.52
N LEU A 484 15.06 16.03 -13.63
CA LEU A 484 16.20 16.88 -14.05
C LEU A 484 17.22 16.14 -14.92
N ALA A 485 17.26 14.81 -14.87
CA ALA A 485 18.10 14.04 -15.79
C ALA A 485 17.72 14.22 -17.27
N ASP A 486 16.44 14.53 -17.55
CA ASP A 486 15.97 14.82 -18.92
C ASP A 486 16.27 16.26 -19.36
N HIS A 487 16.78 17.13 -18.47
CA HIS A 487 16.81 18.57 -18.65
C HIS A 487 18.20 19.16 -18.33
N GLY A 488 19.25 18.65 -18.98
CA GLY A 488 20.63 19.04 -18.74
C GLY A 488 20.99 20.53 -18.86
N GLY A 489 20.03 21.38 -19.22
CA GLY A 489 20.18 22.83 -19.30
C GLY A 489 19.35 23.65 -18.32
N PHE A 490 18.50 23.00 -17.50
CA PHE A 490 17.63 23.70 -16.56
C PHE A 490 18.11 23.51 -15.12
N ALA A 491 18.15 24.61 -14.37
CA ALA A 491 18.31 24.53 -12.93
C ALA A 491 16.97 24.22 -12.24
N TRP A 492 17.04 23.68 -11.04
CA TRP A 492 15.89 23.26 -10.24
C TRP A 492 14.79 24.32 -10.13
N ASP A 493 15.18 25.60 -9.96
CA ASP A 493 14.26 26.71 -9.76
C ASP A 493 13.85 27.43 -11.05
N SER A 494 14.39 27.04 -12.20
CA SER A 494 14.16 27.69 -13.49
C SER A 494 13.44 26.80 -14.53
N LEU A 495 12.75 25.74 -14.07
CA LEU A 495 11.96 24.92 -14.97
C LEU A 495 10.86 25.73 -15.63
N PRO A 496 10.70 25.63 -16.98
CA PRO A 496 9.62 26.31 -17.68
C PRO A 496 8.24 25.92 -17.19
N ALA A 497 7.26 26.78 -17.34
CA ALA A 497 5.87 26.45 -17.03
C ALA A 497 5.30 25.43 -18.04
N VAL A 498 4.47 24.52 -17.55
CA VAL A 498 3.69 23.61 -18.38
C VAL A 498 2.50 24.35 -18.96
N ASN A 499 2.45 24.49 -20.29
CA ASN A 499 1.26 25.02 -20.96
C ASN A 499 0.25 23.89 -21.18
N MET A 500 -0.90 23.96 -20.51
CA MET A 500 -1.93 22.93 -20.57
C MET A 500 -2.60 22.83 -21.94
N SER A 501 -2.75 23.92 -22.65
CA SER A 501 -3.33 23.89 -24.01
C SER A 501 -2.42 23.17 -25.01
N VAL A 502 -1.11 23.25 -24.79
CA VAL A 502 -0.08 22.49 -25.56
C VAL A 502 -0.07 21.04 -25.12
N LEU A 503 -0.01 20.77 -23.83
CA LEU A 503 0.05 19.40 -23.28
C LEU A 503 -1.17 18.57 -23.72
N LYS A 504 -2.38 19.13 -23.66
CA LYS A 504 -3.61 18.45 -24.10
C LYS A 504 -3.62 18.07 -25.59
N LYS A 505 -2.83 18.75 -26.41
CA LYS A 505 -2.67 18.45 -27.85
C LYS A 505 -1.46 17.59 -28.15
N SER A 506 -0.59 17.39 -27.17
CA SER A 506 0.62 16.59 -27.32
C SER A 506 0.25 15.11 -27.34
N THR A 507 0.83 14.36 -28.27
CA THR A 507 0.70 12.91 -28.30
C THR A 507 1.79 12.32 -27.38
N PRO A 508 1.41 11.53 -26.38
CA PRO A 508 2.39 10.81 -25.59
C PRO A 508 3.13 9.79 -26.46
N HIS A 509 4.36 9.51 -26.10
CA HIS A 509 5.21 8.52 -26.77
C HIS A 509 5.96 7.69 -25.74
N MET A 510 6.50 6.55 -26.17
CA MET A 510 7.37 5.73 -25.34
C MET A 510 8.82 6.10 -25.63
N ASP A 511 9.62 6.26 -24.58
CA ASP A 511 11.06 6.47 -24.71
C ASP A 511 11.80 5.15 -24.99
N ASP A 512 13.12 5.22 -25.15
CA ASP A 512 14.01 4.06 -25.41
C ASP A 512 13.95 3.00 -24.29
N ARG A 513 13.46 3.37 -23.11
CA ARG A 513 13.27 2.46 -21.95
C ARG A 513 11.84 1.95 -21.85
N ASN A 514 11.01 2.24 -22.85
CA ASN A 514 9.59 1.90 -22.87
C ASN A 514 8.78 2.57 -21.73
N ASN A 515 9.17 3.80 -21.32
CA ASN A 515 8.41 4.62 -20.38
C ASN A 515 7.63 5.68 -21.14
N LEU A 516 6.39 5.93 -20.66
CA LEU A 516 5.54 6.99 -21.20
C LEU A 516 6.16 8.37 -20.98
N CYS A 517 6.16 9.22 -22.00
CA CYS A 517 6.59 10.62 -21.85
C CYS A 517 5.83 11.58 -22.78
N PHE A 518 5.84 12.85 -22.39
CA PHE A 518 5.28 13.98 -23.11
C PHE A 518 6.40 14.99 -23.33
N SER A 519 6.82 15.19 -24.57
CA SER A 519 7.78 16.23 -24.93
C SER A 519 7.06 17.50 -25.34
N LEU A 520 7.38 18.62 -24.69
CA LEU A 520 6.78 19.92 -24.94
C LEU A 520 7.71 20.81 -25.77
N PRO A 521 7.19 21.73 -26.60
CA PRO A 521 7.99 22.61 -27.46
C PRO A 521 8.97 23.53 -26.71
N ASN A 522 8.71 23.79 -25.42
CA ASN A 522 9.60 24.59 -24.56
C ASN A 522 10.78 23.80 -23.99
N GLY A 523 10.98 22.56 -24.45
CA GLY A 523 12.07 21.68 -24.01
C GLY A 523 11.77 20.88 -22.76
N MET A 524 10.58 20.98 -22.17
CA MET A 524 10.19 20.15 -21.05
C MET A 524 9.76 18.74 -21.50
N THR A 525 10.19 17.75 -20.76
CA THR A 525 9.68 16.38 -20.81
C THR A 525 8.97 16.06 -19.51
N LEU A 526 7.73 15.58 -19.58
CA LEU A 526 6.97 15.11 -18.44
C LEU A 526 6.89 13.58 -18.49
N ARG A 527 7.08 12.94 -17.33
CA ARG A 527 6.99 11.49 -17.14
C ARG A 527 6.04 11.14 -16.00
N PRO A 528 5.48 9.93 -15.97
CA PRO A 528 4.80 9.43 -14.79
C PRO A 528 5.70 9.43 -13.56
N PHE A 529 5.13 9.79 -12.42
CA PHE A 529 5.85 9.84 -11.14
C PHE A 529 6.61 8.55 -10.83
N CYS A 530 6.06 7.39 -11.15
CA CYS A 530 6.71 6.10 -10.91
C CYS A 530 8.03 5.90 -11.68
N ASP A 531 8.27 6.68 -12.73
CA ASP A 531 9.49 6.63 -13.54
C ASP A 531 10.51 7.74 -13.19
N LEU A 532 10.08 8.76 -12.40
CA LEU A 532 10.94 9.88 -11.99
C LEU A 532 12.00 9.44 -10.97
N GLY A 533 13.15 10.06 -10.99
CA GLY A 533 14.21 9.84 -10.01
C GLY A 533 14.83 8.44 -10.04
N SER A 534 14.53 7.62 -11.05
CA SER A 534 15.00 6.23 -11.16
C SER A 534 16.52 6.10 -11.31
N SER A 535 17.19 7.16 -11.74
CA SER A 535 18.66 7.28 -11.84
C SER A 535 19.31 7.95 -10.63
N GLY A 536 18.56 8.27 -9.57
CA GLY A 536 19.02 9.09 -8.44
C GLY A 536 18.98 10.59 -8.72
N SER A 537 18.34 11.01 -9.80
CA SER A 537 18.16 12.41 -10.17
C SER A 537 17.10 13.10 -9.31
N GLN A 538 17.17 14.43 -9.25
CA GLN A 538 16.11 15.26 -8.68
C GLN A 538 14.91 15.31 -9.64
N TYR A 539 13.70 15.39 -9.07
CA TYR A 539 12.44 15.53 -9.83
C TYR A 539 11.45 16.43 -9.12
N LYS A 540 10.51 17.00 -9.91
CA LYS A 540 9.39 17.81 -9.41
C LYS A 540 8.06 17.30 -9.94
N THR A 541 7.05 17.32 -9.06
CA THR A 541 5.65 17.04 -9.39
C THR A 541 4.75 18.26 -9.19
N TRP A 542 5.19 19.22 -8.39
CA TRP A 542 4.54 20.50 -8.23
C TRP A 542 5.13 21.52 -9.20
N LEU A 543 4.37 21.78 -10.26
CA LEU A 543 4.85 22.52 -11.44
C LEU A 543 4.18 23.88 -11.55
N SER A 544 4.90 24.83 -12.16
CA SER A 544 4.27 26.05 -12.67
C SER A 544 3.44 25.70 -13.90
N VAL A 545 2.19 26.13 -13.96
CA VAL A 545 1.25 25.76 -15.03
C VAL A 545 0.61 27.01 -15.59
N THR A 546 0.55 27.10 -16.93
CA THR A 546 -0.21 28.12 -17.68
C THR A 546 -1.35 27.47 -18.46
N VAL A 547 -2.36 28.28 -18.81
CA VAL A 547 -3.54 27.80 -19.55
C VAL A 547 -3.21 27.59 -21.03
#